data_ef5f258c99b69fd4081bad42e8048009
#
_entry.id   ef5f258c99b69fd4081bad42e8048009
#
_cell.length_a   1.000
_cell.length_b   1.000
_cell.length_c   1.000
_cell.angle_alpha   90.00
_cell.angle_beta   90.00
_cell.angle_gamma   90.00
#
_symmetry.space_group_name_H-M   'P 1'
#
loop_
_entity.id
_entity.type
_entity.pdbx_description
1 polymer ?
#
loop_
_entity_poly.entity_id
_entity_poly.type
_entity_poly.pdbx_seq_one_letter_code
_entity_poly.pdbx_strand_id
1 'polypeptide(L)'
;MALSTNADAVSEFGIDTANMFEFWNWVGGRYSLWSSIGLPIALAIGYGHFEQILDGAHEMDEHFRTAPFAENLPVLMGLLTVWNVNFMRAPTVAVLPYEQYLKRFPAYLQQLAM
;
A
#
# COMPACT_ATOMS: atom_id res chain seq x y z
N MET A 1 20.04 3.89 -11.13
CA MET A 1 18.69 3.64 -11.63
C MET A 1 17.73 4.67 -11.06
N ALA A 2 16.62 4.95 -11.71
CA ALA A 2 15.61 5.89 -11.25
C ALA A 2 14.21 5.26 -11.34
N LEU A 3 13.34 5.69 -10.42
CA LEU A 3 11.90 5.40 -10.46
C LEU A 3 11.19 6.72 -10.71
N SER A 4 10.72 6.95 -11.91
CA SER A 4 10.19 8.27 -12.31
C SER A 4 9.29 8.15 -13.53
N THR A 5 8.40 9.12 -13.70
CA THR A 5 7.61 9.33 -14.92
C THR A 5 8.20 10.43 -15.80
N ASN A 6 9.28 11.10 -15.36
CA ASN A 6 9.89 12.25 -16.05
C ASN A 6 11.31 11.90 -16.51
N ALA A 7 11.40 11.44 -17.76
CA ALA A 7 12.67 11.05 -18.37
C ALA A 7 13.65 12.22 -18.52
N ASP A 8 13.15 13.43 -18.80
CA ASP A 8 13.99 14.62 -18.98
C ASP A 8 14.70 14.98 -17.66
N ALA A 9 13.97 15.01 -16.56
CA ALA A 9 14.55 15.27 -15.22
C ALA A 9 15.53 14.17 -14.79
N VAL A 10 15.28 12.90 -15.15
CA VAL A 10 16.18 11.77 -14.89
C VAL A 10 17.49 11.93 -15.66
N SER A 11 17.39 12.33 -16.94
CA SER A 11 18.57 12.60 -17.79
C SER A 11 19.35 13.80 -17.30
N GLU A 12 18.68 14.90 -16.91
CA GLU A 12 19.31 16.10 -16.36
C GLU A 12 20.06 15.79 -15.05
N PHE A 13 19.51 14.89 -14.22
CA PHE A 13 20.16 14.42 -13.00
C PHE A 13 21.41 13.57 -13.28
N GLY A 14 21.62 13.12 -14.52
CA GLY A 14 22.78 12.33 -14.94
C GLY A 14 22.58 10.81 -14.88
N ILE A 15 21.35 10.35 -14.81
CA ILE A 15 21.00 8.92 -14.88
C ILE A 15 20.58 8.60 -16.32
N ASP A 16 21.20 7.56 -16.90
CA ASP A 16 20.78 7.01 -18.19
C ASP A 16 19.32 6.50 -18.09
N THR A 17 18.47 7.00 -18.97
CA THR A 17 17.04 6.64 -19.03
C THR A 17 16.81 5.16 -19.34
N ALA A 18 17.79 4.44 -19.90
CA ALA A 18 17.74 2.98 -20.01
C ALA A 18 17.70 2.27 -18.65
N ASN A 19 18.13 2.95 -17.59
CA ASN A 19 18.06 2.50 -16.20
C ASN A 19 16.90 3.14 -15.41
N MET A 20 15.89 3.64 -16.11
CA MET A 20 14.68 4.20 -15.52
C MET A 20 13.56 3.16 -15.56
N PHE A 21 12.87 3.03 -14.42
CA PHE A 21 11.66 2.23 -14.30
C PHE A 21 10.48 3.18 -14.14
N GLU A 22 9.59 3.15 -15.11
CA GLU A 22 8.40 3.99 -15.14
C GLU A 22 7.26 3.38 -14.30
N PHE A 23 6.35 4.24 -13.90
CA PHE A 23 5.04 3.89 -13.38
C PHE A 23 4.00 4.84 -13.97
N TRP A 24 2.75 4.45 -13.97
CA TRP A 24 1.70 5.19 -14.68
C TRP A 24 1.09 6.30 -13.81
N ASN A 25 0.48 7.30 -14.45
CA ASN A 25 -0.15 8.43 -13.78
C ASN A 25 -1.31 8.04 -12.84
N TRP A 26 -1.91 6.87 -13.04
CA TRP A 26 -2.95 6.34 -12.17
C TRP A 26 -2.41 5.69 -10.87
N VAL A 27 -1.11 5.51 -10.75
CA VAL A 27 -0.49 5.01 -9.52
C VAL A 27 -0.44 6.12 -8.49
N GLY A 28 -1.31 6.07 -7.50
CA GLY A 28 -1.31 6.98 -6.37
C GLY A 28 -0.13 6.72 -5.43
N GLY A 29 0.53 7.78 -4.93
CA GLY A 29 1.73 7.67 -4.09
C GLY A 29 1.57 6.74 -2.88
N ARG A 30 0.43 6.83 -2.19
CA ARG A 30 0.14 6.00 -1.00
C ARG A 30 -0.17 4.53 -1.33
N TYR A 31 -0.51 4.23 -2.57
CA TYR A 31 -0.82 2.89 -3.09
C TYR A 31 0.21 2.41 -4.11
N SER A 32 1.42 2.95 -4.09
CA SER A 32 2.45 2.70 -5.11
C SER A 32 3.31 1.47 -4.86
N LEU A 33 3.21 0.82 -3.71
CA LEU A 33 4.00 -0.34 -3.32
C LEU A 33 3.97 -1.46 -4.39
N TRP A 34 2.84 -1.65 -5.03
CA TRP A 34 2.57 -2.67 -6.05
C TRP A 34 3.16 -2.35 -7.42
N SER A 35 3.64 -1.13 -7.62
CA SER A 35 4.28 -0.67 -8.87
C SER A 35 5.81 -0.80 -8.81
N SER A 36 6.50 -0.28 -9.81
CA SER A 36 7.97 -0.18 -9.81
C SER A 36 8.53 0.55 -8.57
N ILE A 37 7.73 1.37 -7.89
CA ILE A 37 8.09 2.03 -6.62
C ILE A 37 8.42 1.02 -5.52
N GLY A 38 7.90 -0.20 -5.58
CA GLY A 38 8.26 -1.30 -4.68
C GLY A 38 9.64 -1.90 -4.91
N LEU A 39 10.36 -1.51 -5.96
CA LEU A 39 11.68 -2.06 -6.29
C LEU A 39 12.69 -1.99 -5.13
N PRO A 40 12.81 -0.90 -4.34
CA PRO A 40 13.71 -0.89 -3.18
C PRO A 40 13.38 -1.97 -2.14
N ILE A 41 12.11 -2.27 -1.95
CA ILE A 41 11.66 -3.34 -1.05
C ILE A 41 12.06 -4.70 -1.61
N ALA A 42 11.78 -4.95 -2.89
CA ALA A 42 12.17 -6.19 -3.56
C ALA A 42 13.70 -6.43 -3.50
N LEU A 43 14.50 -5.36 -3.63
CA LEU A 43 15.96 -5.44 -3.48
C LEU A 43 16.40 -5.71 -2.04
N ALA A 44 15.70 -5.16 -1.05
CA ALA A 44 16.04 -5.32 0.37
C ALA A 44 15.69 -6.70 0.93
N ILE A 45 14.54 -7.27 0.57
CA ILE A 45 14.05 -8.52 1.12
C ILE A 45 14.18 -9.71 0.16
N GLY A 46 14.54 -9.46 -1.09
CA GLY A 46 14.56 -10.44 -2.18
C GLY A 46 13.22 -10.55 -2.89
N TYR A 47 13.28 -10.86 -4.19
CA TYR A 47 12.10 -10.89 -5.07
C TYR A 47 11.04 -11.91 -4.59
N GLY A 48 11.44 -13.10 -4.15
CA GLY A 48 10.48 -14.11 -3.69
C GLY A 48 9.65 -13.67 -2.47
N HIS A 49 10.24 -12.91 -1.55
CA HIS A 49 9.48 -12.36 -0.42
C HIS A 49 8.61 -11.16 -0.84
N PHE A 50 9.07 -10.37 -1.81
CA PHE A 50 8.25 -9.31 -2.37
C PHE A 50 7.03 -9.87 -3.12
N GLU A 51 7.20 -10.95 -3.87
CA GLU A 51 6.11 -11.66 -4.54
C GLU A 51 5.06 -12.16 -3.54
N GLN A 52 5.48 -12.72 -2.40
CA GLN A 52 4.56 -13.12 -1.31
C GLN A 52 3.73 -11.94 -0.75
N ILE A 53 4.28 -10.72 -0.75
CA ILE A 53 3.50 -9.53 -0.38
C ILE A 53 2.40 -9.26 -1.42
N LEU A 54 2.73 -9.40 -2.71
CA LEU A 54 1.74 -9.24 -3.79
C LEU A 54 0.67 -10.33 -3.74
N ASP A 55 1.05 -11.57 -3.46
CA ASP A 55 0.12 -12.71 -3.30
C ASP A 55 -0.86 -12.45 -2.15
N GLY A 56 -0.38 -11.97 -1.00
CA GLY A 56 -1.25 -11.63 0.13
C GLY A 56 -2.25 -10.51 -0.20
N ALA A 57 -1.82 -9.52 -0.98
CA ALA A 57 -2.73 -8.47 -1.46
C ALA A 57 -3.77 -9.04 -2.44
N HIS A 58 -3.36 -9.93 -3.33
CA HIS A 58 -4.26 -10.61 -4.26
C HIS A 58 -5.30 -11.48 -3.53
N GLU A 59 -4.89 -12.23 -2.52
CA GLU A 59 -5.81 -13.02 -1.69
C GLU A 59 -6.89 -12.14 -1.05
N MET A 60 -6.53 -10.95 -0.57
CA MET A 60 -7.49 -10.01 0.01
C MET A 60 -8.42 -9.42 -1.06
N ASP A 61 -7.93 -9.13 -2.25
CA ASP A 61 -8.75 -8.68 -3.39
C ASP A 61 -9.79 -9.74 -3.79
N GLU A 62 -9.37 -11.01 -3.86
CA GLU A 62 -10.27 -12.13 -4.13
C GLU A 62 -11.31 -12.31 -3.02
N HIS A 63 -10.89 -12.24 -1.76
CA HIS A 63 -11.78 -12.28 -0.62
C HIS A 63 -12.82 -11.15 -0.67
N PHE A 64 -12.39 -9.91 -0.93
CA PHE A 64 -13.30 -8.77 -1.06
C PHE A 64 -14.33 -8.96 -2.16
N ARG A 65 -13.90 -9.51 -3.30
CA ARG A 65 -14.76 -9.70 -4.48
C ARG A 65 -15.76 -10.84 -4.34
N THR A 66 -15.40 -11.90 -3.62
CA THR A 66 -16.14 -13.17 -3.64
C THR A 66 -16.83 -13.52 -2.33
N ALA A 67 -16.35 -13.03 -1.18
CA ALA A 67 -16.93 -13.38 0.12
C ALA A 67 -18.33 -12.79 0.31
N PRO A 68 -19.26 -13.53 0.92
CA PRO A 68 -20.56 -13.00 1.32
C PRO A 68 -20.41 -11.79 2.26
N PHE A 69 -21.33 -10.83 2.22
CA PHE A 69 -21.24 -9.61 3.03
C PHE A 69 -21.02 -9.87 4.52
N ALA A 70 -21.64 -10.90 5.06
CA ALA A 70 -21.52 -11.23 6.49
C ALA A 70 -20.13 -11.79 6.88
N GLU A 71 -19.32 -12.17 5.92
CA GLU A 71 -17.98 -12.75 6.11
C GLU A 71 -16.89 -11.92 5.46
N ASN A 72 -17.26 -10.86 4.72
CA ASN A 72 -16.35 -10.01 3.97
C ASN A 72 -15.65 -9.02 4.89
N LEU A 73 -14.39 -9.26 5.20
CA LEU A 73 -13.62 -8.45 6.15
C LEU A 73 -13.58 -6.96 5.82
N PRO A 74 -13.24 -6.52 4.60
CA PRO A 74 -13.25 -5.10 4.25
C PRO A 74 -14.64 -4.45 4.39
N VAL A 75 -15.71 -5.16 4.01
CA VAL A 75 -17.10 -4.67 4.15
C VAL A 75 -17.45 -4.51 5.63
N LEU A 76 -17.17 -5.52 6.45
CA LEU A 76 -17.42 -5.47 7.90
C LEU A 76 -16.65 -4.34 8.58
N MET A 77 -15.38 -4.15 8.23
CA MET A 77 -14.57 -3.05 8.76
C MET A 77 -15.13 -1.68 8.35
N GLY A 78 -15.58 -1.53 7.10
CA GLY A 78 -16.25 -0.31 6.63
C GLY A 78 -17.54 -0.03 7.40
N LEU A 79 -18.40 -1.02 7.58
CA LEU A 79 -19.64 -0.89 8.36
C LEU A 79 -19.38 -0.56 9.82
N LEU A 80 -18.39 -1.20 10.45
CA LEU A 80 -17.99 -0.89 11.83
C LEU A 80 -17.44 0.54 11.95
N THR A 81 -16.71 1.02 10.94
CA THR A 81 -16.23 2.41 10.92
C THR A 81 -17.40 3.38 10.89
N VAL A 82 -18.37 3.17 9.99
CA VAL A 82 -19.59 3.99 9.92
C VAL A 82 -20.36 3.94 11.24
N TRP A 83 -20.53 2.76 11.82
CA TRP A 83 -21.19 2.59 13.11
C TRP A 83 -20.50 3.35 14.22
N ASN A 84 -19.20 3.18 14.37
CA ASN A 84 -18.43 3.83 15.43
C ASN A 84 -18.44 5.35 15.30
N VAL A 85 -18.23 5.89 14.09
CA VAL A 85 -18.19 7.34 13.87
C VAL A 85 -19.56 7.97 14.04
N ASN A 86 -20.58 7.42 13.39
CA ASN A 86 -21.89 8.09 13.29
C ASN A 86 -22.79 7.84 14.51
N PHE A 87 -22.72 6.66 15.11
CA PHE A 87 -23.61 6.27 16.21
C PHE A 87 -22.93 6.27 17.57
N MET A 88 -21.69 5.78 17.64
CA MET A 88 -20.94 5.70 18.90
C MET A 88 -20.12 6.96 19.20
N ARG A 89 -20.04 7.91 18.26
CA ARG A 89 -19.26 9.16 18.37
C ARG A 89 -17.78 8.91 18.68
N ALA A 90 -17.22 7.83 18.14
CA ALA A 90 -15.81 7.49 18.24
C ALA A 90 -15.08 7.85 16.93
N PRO A 91 -14.61 9.10 16.76
CA PRO A 91 -14.10 9.59 15.48
C PRO A 91 -12.66 9.18 15.19
N THR A 92 -12.02 8.44 16.09
CA THR A 92 -10.61 8.06 15.98
C THR A 92 -10.43 6.56 16.09
N VAL A 93 -9.41 6.06 15.39
CA VAL A 93 -8.94 4.66 15.46
C VAL A 93 -7.50 4.67 15.97
N ALA A 94 -7.22 3.89 17.02
CA ALA A 94 -5.87 3.67 17.49
C ALA A 94 -5.37 2.30 17.02
N VAL A 95 -4.20 2.29 16.36
CA VAL A 95 -3.49 1.06 15.99
C VAL A 95 -2.25 0.96 16.87
N LEU A 96 -2.22 -0.03 17.74
CA LEU A 96 -1.22 -0.19 18.79
C LEU A 96 -0.43 -1.50 18.58
N PRO A 97 0.57 -1.52 17.70
CA PRO A 97 1.37 -2.71 17.49
C PRO A 97 2.28 -2.96 18.70
N TYR A 98 2.26 -4.19 19.22
CA TYR A 98 3.11 -4.62 20.35
C TYR A 98 4.44 -5.24 19.86
N GLU A 99 4.83 -4.95 18.61
CA GLU A 99 6.05 -5.42 17.98
C GLU A 99 6.90 -4.23 17.52
N GLN A 100 8.17 -4.19 17.93
CA GLN A 100 9.08 -3.07 17.65
C GLN A 100 9.30 -2.85 16.15
N TYR A 101 9.32 -3.91 15.36
CA TYR A 101 9.49 -3.80 13.90
C TYR A 101 8.26 -3.19 13.22
N LEU A 102 7.10 -3.22 13.86
CA LEU A 102 5.86 -2.61 13.36
C LEU A 102 5.64 -1.16 13.84
N LYS A 103 6.62 -0.52 14.49
CA LYS A 103 6.50 0.85 15.01
C LYS A 103 6.09 1.91 13.98
N ARG A 104 6.35 1.67 12.69
CA ARG A 104 5.96 2.57 11.59
C ARG A 104 4.61 2.23 10.97
N PHE A 105 4.03 1.09 11.31
CA PHE A 105 2.77 0.62 10.74
C PHE A 105 1.59 1.58 10.99
N PRO A 106 1.41 2.17 12.19
CA PRO A 106 0.35 3.16 12.41
C PRO A 106 0.47 4.39 11.51
N ALA A 107 1.69 4.90 11.31
CA ALA A 107 1.95 6.04 10.43
C ALA A 107 1.66 5.70 8.95
N TYR A 108 1.97 4.49 8.52
CA TYR A 108 1.64 3.99 7.19
C TYR A 108 0.11 3.93 6.99
N LEU A 109 -0.62 3.33 7.93
CA LEU A 109 -2.08 3.26 7.88
C LEU A 109 -2.75 4.65 7.91
N GLN A 110 -2.19 5.58 8.69
CA GLN A 110 -2.67 6.96 8.73
C GLN A 110 -2.56 7.62 7.35
N GLN A 111 -1.44 7.44 6.66
CA GLN A 111 -1.27 7.96 5.31
C GLN A 111 -2.22 7.29 4.30
N LEU A 112 -2.45 5.98 4.43
CA LEU A 112 -3.40 5.27 3.56
C LEU A 112 -4.83 5.79 3.69
N ALA A 113 -5.24 6.15 4.93
CA ALA A 113 -6.59 6.59 5.22
C ALA A 113 -6.86 8.07 4.89
N MET A 114 -5.80 8.88 4.72
CA MET A 114 -5.91 10.29 4.33
C MET A 114 -6.06 10.46 2.82
#